data_9efa8d080c9fc09afc779ccad9eb967a
#
_entry.id   9efa8d080c9fc09afc779ccad9eb967a
#
_cell.length_a   1.000
_cell.length_b   1.000
_cell.length_c   1.000
_cell.angle_alpha   90.00
_cell.angle_beta   90.00
_cell.angle_gamma   90.00
#
_symmetry.space_group_name_H-M   'P 1'
#
loop_
_entity.id
_entity.type
_entity.pdbx_description
1 polymer ?
#
loop_
_entity_poly.entity_id
_entity_poly.type
_entity_poly.pdbx_seq_one_letter_code
_entity_poly.pdbx_strand_id
1 'polypeptide(L)'
;IIPADPVAFLAGDNATNEQIAELRAQYGFDKPLYIQFINYVLGTFQGDLGISLYTQRPISDDLLGRLPATLELTFVSVLISALLGVPLGVIAAVYRNSIADHILRLITVSGLAIASFWLAILFQLFFAMELQWTPLQGRIDGWGPDHIAGFFLIDSLLVGDWESFGSAFS
;
A
#
# COMPACT_ATOMS: atom_id res chain seq x y z
N ILE A 1 16.00 -24.28 11.88
CA ILE A 1 14.88 -23.36 11.64
C ILE A 1 13.63 -24.18 11.97
N ILE A 2 13.05 -23.95 13.14
CA ILE A 2 11.74 -24.51 13.51
C ILE A 2 10.75 -23.70 12.66
N PRO A 3 10.00 -24.29 11.74
CA PRO A 3 8.91 -23.58 11.09
C PRO A 3 7.95 -23.16 12.21
N ALA A 4 7.72 -21.87 12.37
CA ALA A 4 6.73 -21.40 13.32
C ALA A 4 5.40 -22.06 12.97
N ASP A 5 4.87 -22.89 13.84
CA ASP A 5 3.58 -23.56 13.62
C ASP A 5 2.49 -22.48 13.62
N PRO A 6 1.85 -22.19 12.48
CA PRO A 6 0.84 -21.15 12.41
C PRO A 6 -0.32 -21.39 13.36
N VAL A 7 -0.59 -22.66 13.69
CA VAL A 7 -1.67 -23.03 14.61
C VAL A 7 -1.30 -22.68 16.06
N ALA A 8 -0.04 -22.87 16.45
CA ALA A 8 0.42 -22.47 17.78
C ALA A 8 0.34 -20.94 17.95
N PHE A 9 0.61 -20.18 16.89
CA PHE A 9 0.46 -18.73 16.89
C PHE A 9 -1.01 -18.29 17.06
N LEU A 10 -1.93 -18.95 16.35
CA LEU A 10 -3.38 -18.69 16.44
C LEU A 10 -3.96 -19.07 17.80
N ALA A 11 -3.46 -20.14 18.39
CA ALA A 11 -3.93 -20.65 19.67
C ALA A 11 -3.48 -19.79 20.86
N GLY A 12 -2.36 -19.04 20.70
CA GLY A 12 -1.76 -18.23 21.76
C GLY A 12 -0.92 -19.04 22.76
N ASP A 13 -0.16 -18.31 23.58
CA ASP A 13 0.86 -18.89 24.47
C ASP A 13 0.31 -19.84 25.57
N ASN A 14 -0.98 -19.73 25.88
CA ASN A 14 -1.63 -20.52 26.95
C ASN A 14 -2.51 -21.65 26.41
N ALA A 15 -2.46 -21.96 25.12
CA ALA A 15 -3.31 -22.99 24.54
C ALA A 15 -2.88 -24.39 24.94
N THR A 16 -3.85 -25.24 25.26
CA THR A 16 -3.62 -26.65 25.52
C THR A 16 -3.34 -27.41 24.22
N ASN A 17 -2.66 -28.56 24.34
CA ASN A 17 -2.41 -29.42 23.17
C ASN A 17 -3.70 -29.86 22.46
N GLU A 18 -4.79 -30.01 23.21
CA GLU A 18 -6.11 -30.35 22.67
C GLU A 18 -6.68 -29.21 21.81
N GLN A 19 -6.61 -27.96 22.28
CA GLN A 19 -7.04 -26.78 21.54
C GLN A 19 -6.21 -26.57 20.26
N ILE A 20 -4.90 -26.81 20.32
CA ILE A 20 -4.03 -26.76 19.15
C ILE A 20 -4.42 -27.83 18.13
N ALA A 21 -4.76 -29.05 18.59
CA ALA A 21 -5.19 -30.14 17.70
C ALA A 21 -6.56 -29.83 17.03
N GLU A 22 -7.50 -29.28 17.79
CA GLU A 22 -8.80 -28.85 17.25
C GLU A 22 -8.66 -27.74 16.20
N LEU A 23 -7.87 -26.72 16.48
CA LEU A 23 -7.58 -25.63 15.52
C LEU A 23 -6.88 -26.19 14.28
N ARG A 24 -5.95 -27.14 14.43
CA ARG A 24 -5.26 -27.78 13.32
C ARG A 24 -6.23 -28.53 12.41
N ALA A 25 -7.20 -29.25 12.98
CA ALA A 25 -8.24 -29.92 12.22
C ALA A 25 -9.22 -28.93 11.57
N GLN A 26 -9.61 -27.88 12.30
CA GLN A 26 -10.55 -26.86 11.82
C GLN A 26 -10.01 -26.10 10.59
N TYR A 27 -8.73 -25.72 10.63
CA TYR A 27 -8.07 -25.02 9.51
C TYR A 27 -7.45 -25.95 8.47
N GLY A 28 -7.56 -27.28 8.66
CA GLY A 28 -7.08 -28.28 7.70
C GLY A 28 -5.56 -28.41 7.62
N PHE A 29 -4.84 -27.94 8.64
CA PHE A 29 -3.39 -28.11 8.77
C PHE A 29 -2.95 -29.53 9.11
N ASP A 30 -3.90 -30.41 9.42
CA ASP A 30 -3.72 -31.86 9.57
C ASP A 30 -3.57 -32.60 8.25
N LYS A 31 -3.98 -31.96 7.14
CA LYS A 31 -3.98 -32.56 5.80
C LYS A 31 -2.59 -32.47 5.15
N PRO A 32 -2.29 -33.37 4.19
CA PRO A 32 -1.07 -33.27 3.38
C PRO A 32 -0.92 -31.93 2.69
N LEU A 33 0.30 -31.42 2.54
CA LEU A 33 0.60 -30.09 1.99
C LEU A 33 -0.03 -29.83 0.62
N TYR A 34 -0.11 -30.84 -0.25
CA TYR A 34 -0.74 -30.68 -1.57
C TYR A 34 -2.25 -30.44 -1.48
N ILE A 35 -2.93 -31.02 -0.48
CA ILE A 35 -4.36 -30.79 -0.24
C ILE A 35 -4.55 -29.38 0.34
N GLN A 36 -3.70 -28.97 1.28
CA GLN A 36 -3.72 -27.60 1.82
C GLN A 36 -3.54 -26.58 0.70
N PHE A 37 -2.59 -26.80 -0.20
CA PHE A 37 -2.35 -25.93 -1.34
C PHE A 37 -3.55 -25.84 -2.28
N ILE A 38 -4.14 -26.99 -2.64
CA ILE A 38 -5.33 -27.03 -3.51
C ILE A 38 -6.50 -26.28 -2.85
N ASN A 39 -6.77 -26.53 -1.57
CA ASN A 39 -7.83 -25.86 -0.83
C ASN A 39 -7.60 -24.35 -0.76
N TYR A 40 -6.37 -23.90 -0.51
CA TYR A 40 -6.00 -22.50 -0.51
C TYR A 40 -6.23 -21.83 -1.87
N VAL A 41 -5.79 -22.48 -2.94
CA VAL A 41 -5.99 -21.96 -4.30
C VAL A 41 -7.48 -21.87 -4.64
N LEU A 42 -8.25 -22.93 -4.35
CA LEU A 42 -9.70 -22.93 -4.60
C LEU A 42 -10.43 -21.87 -3.74
N GLY A 43 -10.08 -21.74 -2.46
CA GLY A 43 -10.62 -20.71 -1.58
C GLY A 43 -10.33 -19.31 -2.11
N THR A 44 -9.10 -19.06 -2.56
CA THR A 44 -8.68 -17.78 -3.15
C THR A 44 -9.54 -17.43 -4.37
N PHE A 45 -9.82 -18.38 -5.27
CA PHE A 45 -10.72 -18.16 -6.41
C PHE A 45 -12.17 -17.91 -6.02
N GLN A 46 -12.60 -18.36 -4.84
CA GLN A 46 -13.92 -18.11 -4.28
C GLN A 46 -13.99 -16.81 -3.45
N GLY A 47 -12.87 -16.10 -3.32
CA GLY A 47 -12.78 -14.87 -2.53
C GLY A 47 -12.42 -15.08 -1.06
N ASP A 48 -12.19 -16.32 -0.63
CA ASP A 48 -11.70 -16.63 0.70
C ASP A 48 -10.18 -16.59 0.72
N LEU A 49 -9.64 -15.49 1.20
CA LEU A 49 -8.20 -15.28 1.38
C LEU A 49 -7.68 -15.78 2.73
N GLY A 50 -8.57 -16.32 3.57
CA GLY A 50 -8.25 -16.75 4.92
C GLY A 50 -8.25 -15.61 5.93
N ILE A 51 -7.72 -15.92 7.12
CA ILE A 51 -7.65 -15.02 8.26
C ILE A 51 -6.20 -14.56 8.46
N SER A 52 -6.02 -13.26 8.64
CA SER A 52 -4.74 -12.66 8.97
C SER A 52 -4.29 -13.10 10.37
N LEU A 53 -3.11 -13.66 10.47
CA LEU A 53 -2.52 -14.04 11.76
C LEU A 53 -2.21 -12.83 12.65
N TYR A 54 -2.04 -11.66 12.05
CA TYR A 54 -1.69 -10.44 12.77
C TYR A 54 -2.92 -9.67 13.27
N THR A 55 -3.93 -9.48 12.40
CA THR A 55 -5.12 -8.69 12.72
C THR A 55 -6.28 -9.53 13.25
N GLN A 56 -6.20 -10.87 13.14
CA GLN A 56 -7.25 -11.83 13.51
C GLN A 56 -8.57 -11.56 12.75
N ARG A 57 -8.50 -10.94 11.57
CA ARG A 57 -9.64 -10.58 10.71
C ARG A 57 -9.50 -11.24 9.35
N PRO A 58 -10.59 -11.36 8.58
CA PRO A 58 -10.50 -11.79 7.19
C PRO A 58 -9.52 -10.89 6.41
N ILE A 59 -8.62 -11.53 5.64
CA ILE A 59 -7.63 -10.80 4.83
C ILE A 59 -8.35 -9.93 3.77
N SER A 60 -9.51 -10.36 3.28
CA SER A 60 -10.36 -9.57 2.38
C SER A 60 -10.69 -8.19 2.94
N ASP A 61 -11.05 -8.11 4.22
CA ASP A 61 -11.44 -6.85 4.87
C ASP A 61 -10.24 -5.91 5.03
N ASP A 62 -9.09 -6.46 5.46
CA ASP A 62 -7.85 -5.70 5.56
C ASP A 62 -7.37 -5.20 4.19
N LEU A 63 -7.55 -6.02 3.15
CA LEU A 63 -7.18 -5.68 1.79
C LEU A 63 -8.10 -4.60 1.21
N LEU A 64 -9.42 -4.81 1.27
CA LEU A 64 -10.39 -3.86 0.76
C LEU A 64 -10.34 -2.50 1.48
N GLY A 65 -10.02 -2.50 2.77
CA GLY A 65 -9.84 -1.26 3.53
C GLY A 65 -8.61 -0.45 3.14
N ARG A 66 -7.54 -1.10 2.65
CA ARG A 66 -6.26 -0.43 2.31
C ARG A 66 -6.03 -0.25 0.82
N LEU A 67 -6.65 -1.08 -0.01
CA LEU A 67 -6.46 -1.10 -1.46
C LEU A 67 -6.86 0.23 -2.13
N PRO A 68 -7.99 0.88 -1.77
CA PRO A 68 -8.37 2.16 -2.35
C PRO A 68 -7.30 3.23 -2.15
N ALA A 69 -6.74 3.32 -0.93
CA ALA A 69 -5.67 4.26 -0.62
C ALA A 69 -4.43 4.06 -1.50
N THR A 70 -4.01 2.81 -1.65
CA THR A 70 -2.84 2.47 -2.46
C THR A 70 -3.08 2.75 -3.94
N LEU A 71 -4.28 2.46 -4.45
CA LEU A 71 -4.65 2.73 -5.84
C LEU A 71 -4.69 4.25 -6.12
N GLU A 72 -5.27 5.02 -5.21
CA GLU A 72 -5.35 6.48 -5.32
C GLU A 72 -3.95 7.10 -5.36
N LEU A 73 -3.09 6.76 -4.41
CA LEU A 73 -1.71 7.22 -4.38
C LEU A 73 -0.93 6.81 -5.64
N THR A 74 -1.11 5.56 -6.08
CA THR A 74 -0.46 5.05 -7.29
C THR A 74 -0.92 5.81 -8.52
N PHE A 75 -2.23 6.03 -8.66
CA PHE A 75 -2.79 6.76 -9.80
C PHE A 75 -2.26 8.19 -9.87
N VAL A 76 -2.29 8.92 -8.74
CA VAL A 76 -1.76 10.29 -8.65
C VAL A 76 -0.26 10.31 -8.97
N SER A 77 0.51 9.38 -8.42
CA SER A 77 1.95 9.28 -8.67
C SER A 77 2.28 9.03 -10.15
N VAL A 78 1.54 8.13 -10.80
CA VAL A 78 1.70 7.84 -12.23
C VAL A 78 1.32 9.06 -13.07
N LEU A 79 0.24 9.76 -12.71
CA LEU A 79 -0.18 10.96 -13.40
C LEU A 79 0.88 12.06 -13.33
N ILE A 80 1.39 12.35 -12.14
CA ILE A 80 2.47 13.34 -11.93
C ILE A 80 3.72 12.92 -12.70
N SER A 81 4.11 11.65 -12.63
CA SER A 81 5.26 11.13 -13.37
C SER A 81 5.11 11.29 -14.88
N ALA A 82 3.92 11.06 -15.42
CA ALA A 82 3.65 11.25 -16.84
C ALA A 82 3.66 12.74 -17.24
N LEU A 83 3.01 13.59 -16.43
CA LEU A 83 2.94 15.03 -16.67
C LEU A 83 4.31 15.72 -16.64
N LEU A 84 5.22 15.25 -15.81
CA LEU A 84 6.58 15.78 -15.71
C LEU A 84 7.53 15.04 -16.66
N GLY A 85 7.48 13.72 -16.66
CA GLY A 85 8.44 12.89 -17.38
C GLY A 85 8.32 13.01 -18.90
N VAL A 86 7.09 13.04 -19.44
CA VAL A 86 6.90 13.13 -20.90
C VAL A 86 7.42 14.47 -21.44
N PRO A 87 7.05 15.65 -20.91
CA PRO A 87 7.58 16.92 -21.42
C PRO A 87 9.10 17.03 -21.25
N LEU A 88 9.64 16.61 -20.09
CA LEU A 88 11.09 16.65 -19.88
C LEU A 88 11.82 15.71 -20.83
N GLY A 89 11.28 14.52 -21.11
CA GLY A 89 11.82 13.61 -22.11
C GLY A 89 11.80 14.19 -23.52
N VAL A 90 10.71 14.87 -23.92
CA VAL A 90 10.60 15.55 -25.21
C VAL A 90 11.62 16.69 -25.30
N ILE A 91 11.78 17.50 -24.27
CA ILE A 91 12.79 18.58 -24.20
C ILE A 91 14.19 18.00 -24.38
N ALA A 92 14.52 16.93 -23.67
CA ALA A 92 15.83 16.26 -23.81
C ALA A 92 16.09 15.72 -25.22
N ALA A 93 15.04 15.19 -25.87
CA ALA A 93 15.12 14.66 -27.23
C ALA A 93 15.30 15.77 -28.30
N VAL A 94 14.52 16.83 -28.17
CA VAL A 94 14.55 17.98 -29.12
C VAL A 94 15.87 18.74 -29.00
N TYR A 95 16.31 19.00 -27.76
CA TYR A 95 17.55 19.73 -27.48
C TYR A 95 18.73 18.79 -27.21
N ARG A 96 18.82 17.70 -27.95
CA ARG A 96 19.89 16.70 -27.82
C ARG A 96 21.29 17.33 -27.85
N ASN A 97 22.16 16.90 -26.95
CA ASN A 97 23.52 17.42 -26.75
C ASN A 97 23.61 18.87 -26.28
N SER A 98 22.51 19.47 -25.86
CA SER A 98 22.50 20.78 -25.21
C SER A 98 22.82 20.68 -23.72
N ILE A 99 23.00 21.82 -23.06
CA ILE A 99 23.15 21.90 -21.60
C ILE A 99 21.90 21.34 -20.90
N ALA A 100 20.70 21.60 -21.46
CA ALA A 100 19.46 21.07 -20.93
C ALA A 100 19.42 19.53 -20.93
N ASP A 101 19.81 18.89 -22.04
CA ASP A 101 19.93 17.43 -22.13
C ASP A 101 20.92 16.87 -21.09
N HIS A 102 22.07 17.51 -20.93
CA HIS A 102 23.08 17.09 -19.96
C HIS A 102 22.58 17.20 -18.53
N ILE A 103 21.89 18.29 -18.18
CA ILE A 103 21.30 18.47 -16.82
C ILE A 103 20.20 17.44 -16.59
N LEU A 104 19.27 17.24 -17.52
CA LEU A 104 18.21 16.25 -17.37
C LEU A 104 18.74 14.83 -17.24
N ARG A 105 19.77 14.49 -18.01
CA ARG A 105 20.45 13.19 -17.89
C ARG A 105 21.11 13.02 -16.54
N LEU A 106 21.80 14.06 -16.03
CA LEU A 106 22.41 14.03 -14.70
C LEU A 106 21.36 13.82 -13.61
N ILE A 107 20.24 14.55 -13.65
CA ILE A 107 19.12 14.42 -12.70
C ILE A 107 18.55 13.00 -12.74
N THR A 108 18.30 12.47 -13.95
CA THR A 108 17.73 11.13 -14.11
C THR A 108 18.66 10.04 -13.58
N VAL A 109 19.94 10.09 -13.92
CA VAL A 109 20.92 9.10 -13.45
C VAL A 109 21.09 9.21 -11.93
N SER A 110 21.16 10.43 -11.37
CA SER A 110 21.26 10.64 -9.94
C SER A 110 20.00 10.13 -9.21
N GLY A 111 18.82 10.37 -9.76
CA GLY A 111 17.56 9.89 -9.21
C GLY A 111 17.46 8.35 -9.17
N LEU A 112 18.01 7.68 -10.19
CA LEU A 112 18.07 6.22 -10.23
C LEU A 112 19.13 5.65 -9.26
N ALA A 113 20.19 6.39 -9.00
CA ALA A 113 21.25 5.96 -8.08
C ALA A 113 20.88 6.09 -6.60
N ILE A 114 19.93 6.98 -6.28
CA ILE A 114 19.47 7.22 -4.90
C ILE A 114 18.45 6.15 -4.53
N ALA A 115 18.60 5.57 -3.35
CA ALA A 115 17.61 4.63 -2.83
C ALA A 115 16.25 5.33 -2.64
N SER A 116 15.21 4.86 -3.33
CA SER A 116 13.89 5.49 -3.39
C SER A 116 13.25 5.66 -2.00
N PHE A 117 13.45 4.68 -1.09
CA PHE A 117 12.93 4.76 0.26
C PHE A 117 13.56 5.90 1.07
N TRP A 118 14.88 6.13 0.89
CA TRP A 118 15.59 7.21 1.58
C TRP A 118 15.11 8.59 1.09
N LEU A 119 14.95 8.73 -0.22
CA LEU A 119 14.43 9.95 -0.83
C LEU A 119 12.97 10.21 -0.38
N ALA A 120 12.15 9.15 -0.30
CA ALA A 120 10.78 9.26 0.20
C ALA A 120 10.73 9.76 1.64
N ILE A 121 11.58 9.23 2.53
CA ILE A 121 11.68 9.70 3.93
C ILE A 121 12.12 11.16 3.99
N LEU A 122 13.12 11.56 3.19
CA LEU A 122 13.55 12.96 3.16
C LEU A 122 12.44 13.90 2.69
N PHE A 123 11.71 13.53 1.66
CA PHE A 123 10.57 14.32 1.19
C PHE A 123 9.46 14.37 2.23
N GLN A 124 9.13 13.25 2.87
CA GLN A 124 8.15 13.21 3.94
C GLN A 124 8.53 14.16 5.09
N LEU A 125 9.78 14.11 5.56
CA LEU A 125 10.26 15.00 6.60
C LEU A 125 10.23 16.48 6.15
N PHE A 126 10.67 16.77 4.94
CA PHE A 126 10.71 18.13 4.42
C PHE A 126 9.30 18.71 4.25
N PHE A 127 8.38 17.99 3.61
CA PHE A 127 7.03 18.46 3.38
C PHE A 127 6.18 18.48 4.66
N ALA A 128 6.36 17.50 5.55
CA ALA A 128 5.57 17.42 6.77
C ALA A 128 6.12 18.29 7.92
N MET A 129 7.44 18.38 8.10
CA MET A 129 8.02 19.10 9.25
C MET A 129 8.40 20.54 8.92
N GLU A 130 9.01 20.78 7.76
CA GLU A 130 9.48 22.13 7.40
C GLU A 130 8.37 22.95 6.75
N LEU A 131 7.64 22.38 5.81
CA LEU A 131 6.59 23.09 5.08
C LEU A 131 5.21 22.94 5.72
N GLN A 132 5.01 21.88 6.53
CA GLN A 132 3.70 21.55 7.15
C GLN A 132 2.57 21.43 6.12
N TRP A 133 2.90 20.96 4.92
CA TRP A 133 1.92 20.77 3.84
C TRP A 133 1.23 19.41 3.89
N THR A 134 1.89 18.41 4.50
CA THR A 134 1.37 17.03 4.54
C THR A 134 1.41 16.50 5.97
N PRO A 135 0.47 15.63 6.38
CA PRO A 135 0.55 14.98 7.68
C PRO A 135 1.74 14.01 7.72
N LEU A 136 2.34 13.83 8.90
CA LEU A 136 3.43 12.86 9.13
C LEU A 136 2.97 11.41 8.96
N GLN A 137 1.71 11.13 9.29
CA GLN A 137 1.11 9.80 9.21
C GLN A 137 -0.39 9.93 8.91
N GLY A 138 -0.93 8.94 8.21
CA GLY A 138 -2.35 8.94 7.86
C GLY A 138 -2.61 9.51 6.47
N ARG A 139 -3.88 9.76 6.17
CA ARG A 139 -4.34 10.27 4.87
C ARG A 139 -4.87 11.69 4.95
N ILE A 140 -5.42 12.07 6.12
CA ILE A 140 -6.07 13.37 6.37
C ILE A 140 -5.93 13.69 7.85
N ASP A 141 -5.74 14.97 8.18
CA ASP A 141 -5.82 15.49 9.53
C ASP A 141 -7.30 15.67 9.91
N GLY A 142 -7.85 14.76 10.73
CA GLY A 142 -9.22 14.84 11.24
C GLY A 142 -10.14 13.70 10.78
N TRP A 143 -11.45 13.97 10.81
CA TRP A 143 -12.48 13.05 10.32
C TRP A 143 -12.58 13.20 8.80
N GLY A 144 -12.28 12.12 8.06
CA GLY A 144 -12.41 12.13 6.60
C GLY A 144 -13.87 12.21 6.12
N PRO A 145 -14.08 12.41 4.80
CA PRO A 145 -15.41 12.41 4.19
C PRO A 145 -16.10 11.07 4.41
N ASP A 146 -17.43 11.07 4.35
CA ASP A 146 -18.22 9.84 4.42
C ASP A 146 -17.74 8.84 3.37
N HIS A 147 -17.43 7.62 3.80
CA HIS A 147 -16.90 6.57 2.94
C HIS A 147 -17.97 6.06 1.96
N ILE A 148 -17.97 6.54 0.73
CA ILE A 148 -18.86 6.06 -0.34
C ILE A 148 -18.16 4.99 -1.17
N ALA A 149 -16.96 5.31 -1.68
CA ALA A 149 -16.17 4.40 -2.52
C ALA A 149 -14.85 3.99 -1.87
N GLY A 150 -14.48 4.61 -0.74
CA GLY A 150 -13.21 4.41 -0.04
C GLY A 150 -12.02 5.13 -0.68
N PHE A 151 -12.29 5.97 -1.70
CA PHE A 151 -11.34 6.85 -2.35
C PHE A 151 -11.57 8.27 -1.83
N PHE A 152 -10.67 8.79 -1.01
CA PHE A 152 -10.86 10.10 -0.37
C PHE A 152 -10.98 11.25 -1.37
N LEU A 153 -10.18 11.27 -2.44
CA LEU A 153 -10.25 12.29 -3.47
C LEU A 153 -11.58 12.21 -4.25
N ILE A 154 -12.05 11.01 -4.55
CA ILE A 154 -13.31 10.82 -5.29
C ILE A 154 -14.49 11.10 -4.36
N ASP A 155 -14.45 10.59 -3.14
CA ASP A 155 -15.52 10.75 -2.16
C ASP A 155 -15.68 12.22 -1.78
N SER A 156 -14.60 12.97 -1.54
CA SER A 156 -14.65 14.41 -1.27
C SER A 156 -15.18 15.23 -2.46
N LEU A 157 -14.86 14.84 -3.70
CA LEU A 157 -15.44 15.45 -4.90
C LEU A 157 -16.93 15.15 -5.05
N LEU A 158 -17.37 13.91 -4.77
CA LEU A 158 -18.78 13.49 -4.87
C LEU A 158 -19.66 14.14 -3.80
N VAL A 159 -19.14 14.30 -2.60
CA VAL A 159 -19.85 14.96 -1.49
C VAL A 159 -19.77 16.49 -1.60
N GLY A 160 -18.86 17.03 -2.43
CA GLY A 160 -18.66 18.47 -2.56
C GLY A 160 -17.94 19.09 -1.35
N ASP A 161 -17.25 18.26 -0.58
CA ASP A 161 -16.45 18.68 0.58
C ASP A 161 -15.05 19.15 0.13
N TRP A 162 -14.98 20.43 -0.18
CA TRP A 162 -13.75 21.09 -0.63
C TRP A 162 -12.68 21.20 0.46
N GLU A 163 -13.09 21.16 1.73
CA GLU A 163 -12.17 21.22 2.85
C GLU A 163 -11.41 19.89 2.99
N SER A 164 -12.14 18.75 2.94
CA SER A 164 -11.55 17.41 2.91
C SER A 164 -10.77 17.16 1.61
N PHE A 165 -11.22 17.71 0.48
CA PHE A 165 -10.47 17.64 -0.77
C PHE A 165 -9.13 18.39 -0.69
N GLY A 166 -9.12 19.59 -0.12
CA GLY A 166 -7.90 20.34 0.11
C GLY A 166 -6.95 19.65 1.08
N SER A 167 -7.46 19.07 2.17
CA SER A 167 -6.65 18.33 3.14
C SER A 167 -6.12 16.99 2.62
N ALA A 168 -6.77 16.39 1.64
CA ALA A 168 -6.27 15.19 0.96
C ALA A 168 -5.08 15.47 0.02
N PHE A 169 -4.88 16.74 -0.36
CA PHE A 169 -3.73 17.20 -1.13
C PHE A 169 -2.64 17.87 -0.26
N SER A 170 -2.93 18.18 0.97
CA SER A 170 -1.96 18.73 1.92
C SER A 170 -1.40 17.66 2.82
#